data_cabfd0b00079a170e29dbc6c7bd04bb6
#
_entry.id   cabfd0b00079a170e29dbc6c7bd04bb6
#
_cell.length_a   1.000
_cell.length_b   1.000
_cell.length_c   1.000
_cell.angle_alpha   90.00
_cell.angle_beta   90.00
_cell.angle_gamma   90.00
#
_symmetry.space_group_name_H-M   'P 1'
#
loop_
_entity.id
_entity.type
_entity.pdbx_description
1 polymer ?
#
loop_
_entity_poly.entity_id
_entity_poly.type
_entity_poly.pdbx_seq_one_letter_code
_entity_poly.pdbx_strand_id
1 'polypeptide(L)'
;MKTTDIIRKALKYLRGGWTQYQLTDDDGRRYCAIGALSMAISGDPRDWSGPRYALIAGACRRIVKANQLFQHENDPAWDAVVSWNNNVNRTQAQIIRGFEKALRLGMARRGKALDK
;
A
#
# COMPACT_ATOMS: atom_id res chain seq x y z
N MET A 1 -5.08 11.39 8.08
CA MET A 1 -5.78 10.57 7.07
C MET A 1 -6.04 9.18 7.62
N LYS A 2 -7.19 8.63 7.32
CA LYS A 2 -7.52 7.26 7.69
C LYS A 2 -6.85 6.27 6.75
N THR A 3 -6.47 5.12 7.27
CA THR A 3 -5.81 4.07 6.48
C THR A 3 -6.64 3.68 5.25
N THR A 4 -7.95 3.53 5.41
CA THR A 4 -8.85 3.19 4.31
C THR A 4 -8.79 4.23 3.19
N ASP A 5 -8.75 5.51 3.53
CA ASP A 5 -8.68 6.60 2.54
C ASP A 5 -7.33 6.62 1.82
N ILE A 6 -6.26 6.33 2.54
CA ILE A 6 -4.91 6.22 1.97
C ILE A 6 -4.88 5.10 0.93
N ILE A 7 -5.38 3.91 1.28
CA ILE A 7 -5.40 2.76 0.38
C ILE A 7 -6.27 3.03 -0.84
N ARG A 8 -7.44 3.65 -0.63
CA ARG A 8 -8.34 4.01 -1.74
C ARG A 8 -7.66 4.96 -2.72
N LYS A 9 -6.99 5.98 -2.20
CA LYS A 9 -6.30 6.97 -3.03
C LYS A 9 -5.09 6.36 -3.74
N ALA A 10 -4.34 5.49 -3.06
CA ALA A 10 -3.20 4.79 -3.66
C ALA A 10 -3.63 3.92 -4.83
N LEU A 11 -4.82 3.31 -4.76
CA LEU A 11 -5.37 2.50 -5.87
C LEU A 11 -5.48 3.30 -7.17
N LYS A 12 -5.83 4.57 -7.09
CA LYS A 12 -5.93 5.43 -8.28
C LYS A 12 -4.58 5.54 -8.98
N TYR A 13 -3.51 5.71 -8.20
CA TYR A 13 -2.15 5.79 -8.75
C TYR A 13 -1.72 4.45 -9.35
N LEU A 14 -1.99 3.34 -8.68
CA LEU A 14 -1.62 2.00 -9.15
C LEU A 14 -2.36 1.61 -10.43
N ARG A 15 -3.61 2.03 -10.58
CA ARG A 15 -4.39 1.80 -11.81
C ARG A 15 -3.86 2.60 -12.98
N GLY A 16 -3.27 3.76 -12.72
CA GLY A 16 -2.64 4.59 -13.73
C GLY A 16 -1.29 4.10 -14.20
N GLY A 17 -0.59 3.28 -13.41
CA GLY A 17 0.70 2.71 -13.78
C GLY A 17 1.44 2.12 -12.60
N TRP A 18 2.07 0.98 -12.82
CA TRP A 18 2.77 0.21 -11.77
C TRP A 18 4.19 -0.11 -12.22
N THR A 19 5.11 -0.11 -11.27
CA THR A 19 6.51 -0.46 -11.49
C THR A 19 7.06 -1.30 -10.34
N GLN A 20 8.25 -1.87 -10.55
CA GLN A 20 8.95 -2.66 -9.54
C GLN A 20 10.33 -2.06 -9.30
N TYR A 21 10.89 -2.33 -8.11
CA TYR A 21 12.26 -2.00 -7.69
C TYR A 21 12.56 -0.51 -7.56
N GLN A 22 11.56 0.34 -7.70
CA GLN A 22 11.71 1.80 -7.54
C GLN A 22 10.38 2.37 -7.06
N LEU A 23 10.42 3.49 -6.34
CA LEU A 23 9.21 4.14 -5.82
C LEU A 23 8.35 4.72 -6.94
N THR A 24 9.00 5.23 -7.96
CA THR A 24 8.38 5.74 -9.17
C THR A 24 9.33 5.49 -10.34
N ASP A 25 8.81 5.43 -11.56
CA ASP A 25 9.63 5.33 -12.75
C ASP A 25 10.24 6.69 -13.11
N ASP A 26 11.10 6.72 -14.13
CA ASP A 26 11.82 7.94 -14.54
C ASP A 26 10.88 9.05 -14.98
N ASP A 27 9.72 8.70 -15.51
CA ASP A 27 8.72 9.67 -15.99
C ASP A 27 7.78 10.13 -14.86
N GLY A 28 7.84 9.52 -13.68
CA GLY A 28 6.97 9.84 -12.56
C GLY A 28 5.51 9.49 -12.79
N ARG A 29 5.23 8.46 -13.62
CA ARG A 29 3.87 8.06 -13.99
C ARG A 29 3.48 6.68 -13.46
N ARG A 30 4.45 5.89 -13.06
CA ARG A 30 4.24 4.54 -12.53
C ARG A 30 4.79 4.47 -11.11
N TYR A 31 4.11 3.77 -10.25
CA TYR A 31 4.45 3.70 -8.84
C TYR A 31 4.50 2.25 -8.37
N CYS A 32 5.43 1.94 -7.46
CA CYS A 32 5.35 0.69 -6.71
C CYS A 32 4.28 0.86 -5.61
N ALA A 33 4.00 -0.21 -4.89
CA ALA A 33 3.00 -0.16 -3.81
C ALA A 33 3.31 0.94 -2.79
N ILE A 34 4.57 1.07 -2.37
CA ILE A 34 4.97 2.08 -1.38
C ILE A 34 4.93 3.49 -1.98
N GLY A 35 5.40 3.66 -3.21
CA GLY A 35 5.34 4.94 -3.90
C GLY A 35 3.91 5.45 -4.04
N ALA A 36 2.97 4.55 -4.34
CA ALA A 36 1.55 4.90 -4.44
C ALA A 36 0.96 5.34 -3.09
N LEU A 37 1.34 4.64 -2.00
CA LEU A 37 0.93 5.05 -0.65
C LEU A 37 1.49 6.42 -0.28
N SER A 38 2.75 6.66 -0.60
CA SER A 38 3.39 7.94 -0.35
C SER A 38 2.72 9.08 -1.13
N MET A 39 2.41 8.82 -2.41
CA MET A 39 1.65 9.77 -3.24
C MET A 39 0.28 10.08 -2.64
N ALA A 40 -0.41 9.06 -2.11
CA ALA A 40 -1.72 9.24 -1.50
C ALA A 40 -1.68 10.15 -0.26
N ILE A 41 -0.57 10.11 0.48
CA ILE A 41 -0.43 10.86 1.72
C ILE A 41 0.06 12.29 1.47
N SER A 42 1.11 12.45 0.64
CA SER A 42 1.81 13.74 0.52
C SER A 42 1.92 14.27 -0.90
N GLY A 43 1.57 13.48 -1.92
CA GLY A 43 1.80 13.87 -3.30
C GLY A 43 3.27 13.74 -3.74
N ASP A 44 4.11 13.12 -2.91
CA ASP A 44 5.51 12.86 -3.19
C ASP A 44 5.80 11.37 -2.97
N PRO A 45 6.27 10.63 -4.00
CA PRO A 45 6.47 9.19 -3.88
C PRO A 45 7.65 8.82 -2.95
N ARG A 46 8.45 9.79 -2.55
CA ARG A 46 9.67 9.56 -1.74
C ARG A 46 9.60 10.18 -0.36
N ASP A 47 8.47 10.75 0.05
CA ASP A 47 8.37 11.44 1.33
C ASP A 47 7.86 10.50 2.42
N TRP A 48 8.80 9.96 3.20
CA TRP A 48 8.54 9.02 4.28
C TRP A 48 8.85 9.63 5.65
N SER A 49 9.04 10.93 5.73
CA SER A 49 9.52 11.56 6.95
C SER A 49 8.41 11.78 7.98
N GLY A 50 8.79 11.73 9.25
CA GLY A 50 7.93 12.12 10.38
C GLY A 50 6.61 11.35 10.46
N PRO A 51 5.49 12.06 10.66
CA PRO A 51 4.16 11.43 10.79
C PRO A 51 3.74 10.62 9.56
N ARG A 52 4.29 10.93 8.39
CA ARG A 52 3.98 10.22 7.14
C ARG A 52 4.46 8.78 7.18
N TYR A 53 5.60 8.53 7.80
CA TYR A 53 6.10 7.17 7.98
C TYR A 53 5.07 6.30 8.75
N ALA A 54 4.51 6.84 9.82
CA ALA A 54 3.51 6.11 10.61
C ALA A 54 2.26 5.77 9.79
N LEU A 55 1.84 6.68 8.92
CA LEU A 55 0.69 6.46 8.04
C LEU A 55 0.97 5.38 7.00
N ILE A 56 2.15 5.41 6.39
CA ILE A 56 2.59 4.37 5.45
C ILE A 56 2.66 3.02 6.17
N ALA A 57 3.28 2.97 7.34
CA ALA A 57 3.41 1.75 8.12
C ALA A 57 2.04 1.15 8.47
N GLY A 58 1.08 1.98 8.85
CA GLY A 58 -0.29 1.54 9.14
C GLY A 58 -0.98 0.93 7.93
N ALA A 59 -0.85 1.56 6.76
CA ALA A 59 -1.40 1.03 5.52
C ALA A 59 -0.73 -0.29 5.14
N CYS A 60 0.59 -0.38 5.28
CA CYS A 60 1.33 -1.61 5.01
C CYS A 60 0.90 -2.77 5.90
N ARG A 61 0.69 -2.52 7.21
CA ARG A 61 0.20 -3.55 8.12
C ARG A 61 -1.15 -4.11 7.67
N ARG A 62 -2.04 -3.26 7.17
CA ARG A 62 -3.33 -3.71 6.65
C ARG A 62 -3.17 -4.54 5.38
N ILE A 63 -2.29 -4.13 4.47
CA ILE A 63 -2.02 -4.87 3.24
C ILE A 63 -1.44 -6.25 3.55
N VAL A 64 -0.47 -6.31 4.47
CA VAL A 64 0.12 -7.57 4.93
C VAL A 64 -0.96 -8.50 5.49
N LYS A 65 -1.82 -7.99 6.36
CA LYS A 65 -2.88 -8.78 6.99
C LYS A 65 -3.91 -9.26 5.98
N ALA A 66 -4.38 -8.39 5.10
CA ALA A 66 -5.41 -8.72 4.12
C ALA A 66 -4.94 -9.76 3.11
N ASN A 67 -3.66 -9.78 2.78
CA ASN A 67 -3.08 -10.66 1.78
C ASN A 67 -2.25 -11.80 2.38
N GLN A 68 -2.20 -11.89 3.71
CA GLN A 68 -1.42 -12.91 4.44
C GLN A 68 0.03 -12.97 3.95
N LEU A 69 0.64 -11.79 3.81
CA LEU A 69 2.01 -11.69 3.34
C LEU A 69 2.98 -12.15 4.43
N PHE A 70 4.06 -12.78 4.01
CA PHE A 70 5.11 -13.18 4.95
C PHE A 70 5.87 -11.94 5.43
N GLN A 71 6.00 -11.81 6.74
CA GLN A 71 6.74 -10.73 7.39
C GLN A 71 7.65 -11.35 8.45
N HIS A 72 8.95 -11.07 8.37
CA HIS A 72 9.89 -11.48 9.41
C HIS A 72 9.57 -10.77 10.72
N GLU A 73 9.79 -11.46 11.84
CA GLU A 73 9.41 -11.00 13.18
C GLU A 73 9.91 -9.60 13.51
N ASN A 74 11.14 -9.27 13.12
CA ASN A 74 11.78 -8.00 13.46
C ASN A 74 11.74 -6.97 12.33
N ASP A 75 11.12 -7.29 11.20
CA ASP A 75 11.08 -6.40 10.06
C ASP A 75 9.77 -5.60 10.04
N PRO A 76 9.82 -4.34 9.58
CA PRO A 76 8.60 -3.55 9.46
C PRO A 76 7.70 -4.09 8.34
N ALA A 77 6.40 -3.83 8.43
CA ALA A 77 5.42 -4.30 7.46
C ALA A 77 5.72 -3.77 6.04
N TRP A 78 6.29 -2.56 5.92
CA TRP A 78 6.61 -2.00 4.59
C TRP A 78 7.62 -2.89 3.84
N ASP A 79 8.51 -3.56 4.54
CA ASP A 79 9.48 -4.47 3.91
C ASP A 79 8.78 -5.67 3.26
N ALA A 80 7.78 -6.23 3.93
CA ALA A 80 6.96 -7.30 3.36
C ALA A 80 6.21 -6.83 2.12
N VAL A 81 5.69 -5.61 2.13
CA VAL A 81 4.99 -5.02 0.99
C VAL A 81 5.96 -4.80 -0.18
N VAL A 82 7.17 -4.32 0.09
CA VAL A 82 8.20 -4.14 -0.94
C VAL A 82 8.55 -5.49 -1.60
N SER A 83 8.80 -6.51 -0.79
CA SER A 83 9.11 -7.86 -1.30
C SER A 83 7.97 -8.42 -2.14
N TRP A 84 6.74 -8.23 -1.69
CA TRP A 84 5.55 -8.66 -2.42
C TRP A 84 5.42 -7.93 -3.77
N ASN A 85 5.60 -6.61 -3.77
CA ASN A 85 5.55 -5.78 -4.99
C ASN A 85 6.64 -6.19 -5.98
N ASN A 86 7.82 -6.52 -5.50
CA ASN A 86 9.00 -6.74 -6.33
C ASN A 86 9.20 -8.21 -6.73
N ASN A 87 8.28 -9.11 -6.38
CA ASN A 87 8.37 -10.50 -6.81
C ASN A 87 8.37 -10.55 -8.34
N VAL A 88 9.29 -11.31 -8.90
CA VAL A 88 9.51 -11.38 -10.36
C VAL A 88 8.25 -11.80 -11.13
N ASN A 89 7.37 -12.58 -10.50
CA ASN A 89 6.14 -13.06 -11.12
C ASN A 89 4.92 -12.20 -10.79
N ARG A 90 5.12 -11.09 -10.07
CA ARG A 90 4.01 -10.22 -9.68
C ARG A 90 3.53 -9.37 -10.86
N THR A 91 2.22 -9.14 -10.92
CA THR A 91 1.60 -8.32 -11.95
C THR A 91 0.88 -7.12 -11.33
N GLN A 92 0.66 -6.09 -12.14
CA GLN A 92 -0.13 -4.93 -11.72
C GLN A 92 -1.51 -5.34 -11.20
N ALA A 93 -2.18 -6.26 -11.89
CA ALA A 93 -3.50 -6.73 -11.48
C ALA A 93 -3.49 -7.39 -10.09
N GLN A 94 -2.43 -8.13 -9.76
CA GLN A 94 -2.29 -8.74 -8.44
C GLN A 94 -2.08 -7.69 -7.35
N ILE A 95 -1.30 -6.66 -7.62
CA ILE A 95 -1.08 -5.54 -6.68
C ILE A 95 -2.40 -4.80 -6.44
N ILE A 96 -3.13 -4.48 -7.50
CA ILE A 96 -4.44 -3.82 -7.39
C ILE A 96 -5.40 -4.67 -6.55
N ARG A 97 -5.51 -5.97 -6.83
CA ARG A 97 -6.37 -6.87 -6.05
C ARG A 97 -5.96 -6.94 -4.58
N GLY A 98 -4.66 -6.91 -4.31
CA GLY A 98 -4.17 -6.92 -2.93
C GLY A 98 -4.57 -5.66 -2.18
N PHE A 99 -4.49 -4.50 -2.81
CA PHE A 99 -4.95 -3.24 -2.24
C PHE A 99 -6.48 -3.23 -2.05
N GLU A 100 -7.22 -3.79 -3.01
CA GLU A 100 -8.67 -3.91 -2.89
C GLU A 100 -9.08 -4.82 -1.72
N LYS A 101 -8.36 -5.91 -1.49
CA LYS A 101 -8.57 -6.76 -0.31
C LYS A 101 -8.35 -5.98 0.99
N ALA A 102 -7.30 -5.18 1.04
CA ALA A 102 -7.01 -4.36 2.21
C ALA A 102 -8.09 -3.30 2.43
N LEU A 103 -8.62 -2.74 1.37
CA LEU A 103 -9.71 -1.77 1.43
C LEU A 103 -10.98 -2.43 2.00
N ARG A 104 -11.36 -3.61 1.47
CA ARG A 104 -12.52 -4.35 1.95
C ARG A 104 -12.39 -4.75 3.42
N LEU A 105 -11.21 -5.15 3.85
CA LEU A 105 -10.96 -5.50 5.25
C LEU A 105 -11.23 -4.30 6.17
N GLY A 106 -10.77 -3.11 5.78
CA GLY A 106 -11.02 -1.89 6.54
C GLY A 106 -12.49 -1.52 6.59
N MET A 107 -13.20 -1.66 5.48
CA MET A 107 -14.65 -1.38 5.42
C MET A 107 -15.45 -2.38 6.25
N ALA A 108 -15.10 -3.66 6.22
CA ALA A 108 -15.75 -4.69 7.02
C ALA A 108 -15.58 -4.43 8.53
N ARG A 109 -14.40 -3.99 8.95
CA ARG A 109 -14.14 -3.61 10.34
C ARG A 109 -14.99 -2.41 10.78
N ARG A 110 -15.13 -1.42 9.92
CA ARG A 110 -15.98 -0.25 10.18
C ARG A 110 -17.43 -0.68 10.33
N GLY A 111 -17.92 -1.53 9.43
CA GLY A 111 -19.26 -2.09 9.51
C GLY A 111 -19.51 -2.80 10.84
N LYS A 112 -18.60 -3.67 11.26
CA LYS A 112 -18.72 -4.36 12.55
C LYS A 112 -18.71 -3.41 13.73
N ALA A 113 -17.90 -2.36 13.68
CA ALA A 113 -17.84 -1.36 14.73
C ALA A 113 -19.14 -0.55 14.82
N LEU A 114 -19.76 -0.26 13.67
CA LEU A 114 -21.01 0.50 13.61
C LEU A 114 -22.22 -0.34 14.06
N ASP A 115 -22.17 -1.65 13.87
CA ASP A 115 -23.26 -2.56 14.23
C ASP A 115 -23.32 -2.85 15.73
N LYS A 116 -22.34 -2.41 16.49
CA LYS A 116 -22.33 -2.54 17.94
C LYS A 116 -22.98 -1.34 18.60
#